data_326209b07348426951ad33831eafbee0
#
_entry.id   326209b07348426951ad33831eafbee0
#
_cell.length_a   1.000
_cell.length_b   1.000
_cell.length_c   1.000
_cell.angle_alpha   90.00
_cell.angle_beta   90.00
_cell.angle_gamma   90.00
#
_symmetry.space_group_name_H-M   'P 1'
#
loop_
_entity.id
_entity.type
_entity.pdbx_description
1 polymer ?
#
loop_
_entity_poly.entity_id
_entity_poly.type
_entity_poly.pdbx_seq_one_letter_code
_entity_poly.pdbx_strand_id
1 'polypeptide(L)'
;MIYELRQYVPAPGKAEALSRRFRDSTLALFRKLDFKVTDFWEATDGSGELWYVMEWPSEAAMKAAWDAFRTNPEWVSTKKATEAEGPLVQKLQSFVLRRVSYFKP
;
A
#
# COMPACT_ATOMS: atom_id res chain seq x y z
N MET A 1 -3.34 -4.64 18.50
CA MET A 1 -3.71 -4.58 17.07
C MET A 1 -3.88 -3.14 16.65
N ILE A 2 -3.21 -2.74 15.60
CA ILE A 2 -3.36 -1.42 14.99
C ILE A 2 -3.72 -1.60 13.52
N TYR A 3 -4.16 -0.52 12.91
CA TYR A 3 -4.55 -0.49 11.51
C TYR A 3 -3.78 0.63 10.82
N GLU A 4 -3.41 0.40 9.58
CA GLU A 4 -2.72 1.41 8.79
C GLU A 4 -3.56 1.68 7.54
N LEU A 5 -4.07 2.91 7.42
CA LEU A 5 -4.78 3.36 6.24
C LEU A 5 -3.77 4.07 5.34
N ARG A 6 -3.65 3.61 4.10
CA ARG A 6 -2.68 4.17 3.17
C ARG A 6 -3.42 4.77 1.98
N GLN A 7 -2.95 5.94 1.55
CA GLN A 7 -3.49 6.66 0.41
C GLN A 7 -2.37 6.88 -0.60
N TYR A 8 -2.62 6.50 -1.85
CA TYR A 8 -1.69 6.69 -2.94
C TYR A 8 -2.31 7.61 -3.98
N VAL A 9 -1.66 8.75 -4.23
CA VAL A 9 -2.06 9.65 -5.30
C VAL A 9 -1.14 9.36 -6.48
N PRO A 10 -1.69 8.93 -7.64
CA PRO A 10 -0.85 8.60 -8.79
C PRO A 10 -0.19 9.83 -9.37
N ALA A 11 1.00 9.65 -9.92
CA ALA A 11 1.65 10.69 -10.72
C ALA A 11 0.80 10.97 -11.98
N PRO A 12 0.89 12.17 -12.58
CA PRO A 12 0.11 12.50 -13.77
C PRO A 12 0.26 11.45 -14.87
N GLY A 13 -0.87 10.93 -15.35
CA GLY A 13 -0.90 9.92 -16.41
C GLY A 13 -0.52 8.51 -15.96
N LYS A 14 -0.31 8.27 -14.64
CA LYS A 14 0.17 6.98 -14.15
C LYS A 14 -0.86 6.19 -13.35
N ALA A 15 -2.11 6.65 -13.28
CA ALA A 15 -3.14 5.98 -12.48
C ALA A 15 -3.33 4.52 -12.88
N GLU A 16 -3.43 4.24 -14.18
CA GLU A 16 -3.62 2.87 -14.65
C GLU A 16 -2.40 2.00 -14.37
N ALA A 17 -1.20 2.54 -14.59
CA ALA A 17 0.03 1.80 -14.33
C ALA A 17 0.18 1.47 -12.83
N LEU A 18 -0.17 2.41 -11.96
CA LEU A 18 -0.14 2.19 -10.52
C LEU A 18 -1.13 1.09 -10.11
N SER A 19 -2.36 1.18 -10.60
CA SER A 19 -3.38 0.17 -10.32
C SER A 19 -2.94 -1.21 -10.80
N ARG A 20 -2.36 -1.28 -11.99
CA ARG A 20 -1.85 -2.54 -12.55
C ARG A 20 -0.73 -3.12 -11.69
N ARG A 21 0.18 -2.29 -11.18
CA ARG A 21 1.27 -2.77 -10.34
C ARG A 21 0.73 -3.41 -9.06
N PHE A 22 -0.28 -2.80 -8.41
CA PHE A 22 -0.91 -3.40 -7.25
C PHE A 22 -1.59 -4.71 -7.62
N ARG A 23 -2.39 -4.71 -8.68
CA ARG A 23 -3.15 -5.89 -9.09
C ARG A 23 -2.26 -7.07 -9.44
N ASP A 24 -1.18 -6.81 -10.18
CA ASP A 24 -0.38 -7.89 -10.77
C ASP A 24 0.85 -8.26 -9.94
N SER A 25 1.30 -7.40 -9.03
CA SER A 25 2.57 -7.61 -8.34
C SER A 25 2.51 -7.35 -6.85
N THR A 26 2.12 -6.14 -6.43
CA THR A 26 2.28 -5.72 -5.03
C THR A 26 1.42 -6.53 -4.07
N LEU A 27 0.14 -6.76 -4.42
CA LEU A 27 -0.77 -7.52 -3.54
C LEU A 27 -0.30 -8.97 -3.37
N ALA A 28 0.23 -9.58 -4.42
CA ALA A 28 0.77 -10.93 -4.33
C ALA A 28 2.00 -10.98 -3.41
N LEU A 29 2.86 -9.96 -3.51
CA LEU A 29 4.03 -9.87 -2.65
C LEU A 29 3.63 -9.63 -1.19
N PHE A 30 2.65 -8.76 -0.94
CA PHE A 30 2.11 -8.55 0.41
C PHE A 30 1.64 -9.88 1.01
N ARG A 31 0.90 -10.67 0.24
CA ARG A 31 0.41 -11.98 0.70
C ARG A 31 1.57 -12.92 1.01
N LYS A 32 2.59 -12.93 0.17
CA LYS A 32 3.78 -13.76 0.36
C LYS A 32 4.52 -13.40 1.65
N LEU A 33 4.49 -12.12 2.03
CA LEU A 33 5.16 -11.62 3.23
C LEU A 33 4.24 -11.62 4.47
N ASP A 34 3.05 -12.18 4.36
CA ASP A 34 2.04 -12.22 5.42
C ASP A 34 1.58 -10.82 5.87
N PHE A 35 1.62 -9.85 4.98
CA PHE A 35 1.02 -8.54 5.22
C PHE A 35 -0.48 -8.70 5.07
N LYS A 36 -1.24 -8.31 6.09
CA LYS A 36 -2.68 -8.50 6.09
C LYS A 36 -3.39 -7.24 5.59
N VAL A 37 -3.80 -7.26 4.33
CA VAL A 37 -4.64 -6.22 3.74
C VAL A 37 -6.10 -6.63 3.97
N THR A 38 -6.86 -5.79 4.66
CA THR A 38 -8.24 -6.12 4.99
C THR A 38 -9.24 -5.56 4.00
N ASP A 39 -8.90 -4.48 3.32
CA ASP A 39 -9.74 -3.92 2.27
C ASP A 39 -8.93 -3.00 1.36
N PHE A 40 -9.43 -2.76 0.15
CA PHE A 40 -8.72 -1.98 -0.85
C PHE A 40 -9.73 -1.28 -1.74
N TRP A 41 -9.59 0.05 -1.90
CA TRP A 41 -10.56 0.87 -2.63
C TRP A 41 -9.89 1.80 -3.63
N GLU A 42 -10.67 2.22 -4.61
CA GLU A 42 -10.30 3.35 -5.45
C GLU A 42 -11.28 4.49 -5.20
N ALA A 43 -10.81 5.73 -5.31
CA ALA A 43 -11.67 6.89 -5.20
C ALA A 43 -12.66 6.93 -6.37
N THR A 44 -13.89 7.34 -6.09
CA THR A 44 -14.96 7.34 -7.12
C THR A 44 -14.96 8.61 -7.97
N ASP A 45 -14.03 9.52 -7.73
CA ASP A 45 -13.98 10.82 -8.41
C ASP A 45 -13.20 10.82 -9.72
N GLY A 46 -12.69 9.66 -10.14
CA GLY A 46 -11.90 9.55 -11.36
C GLY A 46 -10.43 9.92 -11.21
N SER A 47 -9.98 10.26 -9.99
CA SER A 47 -8.59 10.66 -9.74
C SER A 47 -7.60 9.51 -9.88
N GLY A 48 -8.06 8.28 -9.75
CA GLY A 48 -7.19 7.11 -9.71
C GLY A 48 -6.51 6.90 -8.37
N GLU A 49 -6.89 7.66 -7.34
CA GLU A 49 -6.37 7.45 -6.00
C GLU A 49 -6.74 6.07 -5.48
N LEU A 50 -5.78 5.41 -4.86
CA LEU A 50 -5.97 4.10 -4.26
C LEU A 50 -5.80 4.21 -2.76
N TRP A 51 -6.69 3.51 -2.05
CA TRP A 51 -6.71 3.49 -0.60
C TRP A 51 -6.78 2.04 -0.15
N TYR A 52 -6.01 1.68 0.89
CA TYR A 52 -6.17 0.35 1.47
C TYR A 52 -5.84 0.40 2.95
N VAL A 53 -6.31 -0.61 3.67
CA VAL A 53 -6.10 -0.71 5.10
C VAL A 53 -5.44 -2.05 5.42
N MET A 54 -4.46 -2.00 6.31
CA MET A 54 -3.72 -3.18 6.76
C MET A 54 -3.85 -3.32 8.27
N GLU A 55 -3.81 -4.54 8.74
CA GLU A 55 -3.74 -4.84 10.17
C GLU A 55 -2.32 -5.21 10.54
N TRP A 56 -1.86 -4.70 11.68
CA TRP A 56 -0.55 -5.00 12.22
C TRP A 56 -0.67 -5.35 13.69
N PRO A 57 0.18 -6.28 14.21
CA PRO A 57 0.17 -6.59 15.65
C PRO A 57 0.55 -5.38 16.51
N SER A 58 1.45 -4.52 16.01
CA SER A 58 1.94 -3.36 16.72
C SER A 58 2.58 -2.37 15.73
N GLU A 59 2.83 -1.14 16.18
CA GLU A 59 3.56 -0.17 15.37
C GLU A 59 5.00 -0.63 15.12
N ALA A 60 5.63 -1.25 16.11
CA ALA A 60 6.99 -1.77 15.93
C ALA A 60 7.05 -2.82 14.83
N ALA A 61 6.08 -3.75 14.81
CA ALA A 61 5.99 -4.77 13.77
C ALA A 61 5.75 -4.11 12.39
N MET A 62 4.88 -3.11 12.33
CA MET A 62 4.60 -2.37 11.11
C MET A 62 5.87 -1.73 10.55
N LYS A 63 6.62 -1.01 11.38
CA LYS A 63 7.85 -0.33 10.95
C LYS A 63 8.90 -1.33 10.47
N ALA A 64 9.08 -2.42 11.20
CA ALA A 64 10.03 -3.47 10.82
C ALA A 64 9.64 -4.10 9.47
N ALA A 65 8.35 -4.36 9.27
CA ALA A 65 7.85 -4.94 8.03
C ALA A 65 8.09 -4.02 6.84
N TRP A 66 7.80 -2.72 6.96
CA TRP A 66 8.05 -1.77 5.88
C TRP A 66 9.54 -1.57 5.61
N ASP A 67 10.37 -1.57 6.65
CA ASP A 67 11.82 -1.48 6.47
C ASP A 67 12.34 -2.66 5.64
N ALA A 68 11.88 -3.87 5.96
CA ALA A 68 12.25 -5.05 5.21
C ALA A 68 11.69 -5.02 3.78
N PHE A 69 10.47 -4.51 3.61
CA PHE A 69 9.83 -4.42 2.30
C PHE A 69 10.63 -3.52 1.35
N ARG A 70 11.12 -2.39 1.85
CA ARG A 70 11.85 -1.44 1.00
C ARG A 70 13.10 -2.03 0.37
N THR A 71 13.71 -3.03 0.99
CA THR A 71 14.91 -3.69 0.50
C THR A 71 14.65 -5.10 -0.05
N ASN A 72 13.38 -5.52 -0.07
CA ASN A 72 13.02 -6.82 -0.60
C ASN A 72 13.37 -6.88 -2.09
N PRO A 73 14.17 -7.88 -2.54
CA PRO A 73 14.63 -7.94 -3.94
C PRO A 73 13.51 -7.96 -4.97
N GLU A 74 12.41 -8.64 -4.67
CA GLU A 74 11.27 -8.72 -5.59
C GLU A 74 10.61 -7.35 -5.73
N TRP A 75 10.44 -6.62 -4.63
CA TRP A 75 9.89 -5.27 -4.67
C TRP A 75 10.83 -4.30 -5.41
N VAL A 76 12.12 -4.34 -5.09
CA VAL A 76 13.11 -3.48 -5.74
C VAL A 76 13.10 -3.70 -7.26
N SER A 77 13.05 -4.95 -7.69
CA SER A 77 13.01 -5.31 -9.10
C SER A 77 11.71 -4.83 -9.76
N THR A 78 10.57 -5.04 -9.11
CA THR A 78 9.26 -4.63 -9.62
C THR A 78 9.19 -3.11 -9.75
N LYS A 79 9.63 -2.40 -8.71
CA LYS A 79 9.61 -0.94 -8.71
C LYS A 79 10.47 -0.39 -9.84
N LYS A 80 11.67 -0.91 -10.02
CA LYS A 80 12.57 -0.49 -11.08
C LYS A 80 11.94 -0.70 -12.46
N ALA A 81 11.36 -1.87 -12.69
CA ALA A 81 10.75 -2.20 -13.97
C ALA A 81 9.52 -1.32 -14.26
N THR A 82 8.66 -1.13 -13.26
CA THR A 82 7.41 -0.37 -13.44
C THR A 82 7.62 1.13 -13.45
N GLU A 83 8.76 1.62 -12.99
CA GLU A 83 9.08 3.05 -12.96
C GLU A 83 10.16 3.42 -13.99
N ALA A 84 10.34 2.58 -15.00
CA ALA A 84 11.32 2.86 -16.06
C ALA A 84 11.05 4.19 -16.77
N GLU A 85 9.80 4.64 -16.82
CA GLU A 85 9.39 5.90 -17.44
C GLU A 85 8.95 6.94 -16.41
N GLY A 86 9.47 6.84 -15.19
CA GLY A 86 9.19 7.78 -14.11
C GLY A 86 8.36 7.17 -13.00
N PRO A 87 8.23 7.91 -11.90
CA PRO A 87 7.52 7.41 -10.72
C PRO A 87 6.03 7.24 -11.00
N LEU A 88 5.41 6.25 -10.36
CA LEU A 88 3.97 6.01 -10.48
C LEU A 88 3.19 6.75 -9.39
N VAL A 89 3.84 7.08 -8.26
CA VAL A 89 3.18 7.70 -7.11
C VAL A 89 3.69 9.12 -6.94
N GLN A 90 2.75 10.08 -6.92
CA GLN A 90 3.05 11.48 -6.65
C GLN A 90 3.11 11.75 -5.15
N LYS A 91 2.16 11.15 -4.40
CA LYS A 91 2.04 11.38 -2.96
C LYS A 91 1.55 10.10 -2.29
N LEU A 92 2.16 9.76 -1.17
CA LEU A 92 1.77 8.63 -0.36
C LEU A 92 1.58 9.10 1.08
N GLN A 93 0.43 8.78 1.68
CA GLN A 93 0.16 9.07 3.08
C GLN A 93 -0.19 7.79 3.83
N SER A 94 0.24 7.73 5.08
CA SER A 94 -0.05 6.61 5.96
C SER A 94 -0.64 7.15 7.26
N PHE A 95 -1.75 6.57 7.69
CA PHE A 95 -2.44 6.95 8.91
C PHE A 95 -2.50 5.73 9.82
N VAL A 96 -1.90 5.82 10.98
CA VAL A 96 -1.88 4.73 11.95
C VAL A 96 -3.05 4.92 12.91
N LEU A 97 -3.92 3.92 13.00
CA LEU A 97 -5.18 4.02 13.69
C LEU A 97 -5.35 2.85 14.67
N ARG A 98 -6.13 3.09 15.70
CA ARG A 98 -6.51 2.06 16.67
C ARG A 98 -8.02 2.11 16.85
N ARG A 99 -8.65 0.93 16.86
CA ARG A 99 -10.09 0.88 17.11
C ARG A 99 -10.38 1.37 18.51
N VAL A 100 -11.35 2.27 18.63
CA VAL A 100 -11.76 2.74 19.94
C VAL A 100 -12.42 1.60 20.72
N SER A 101 -12.26 1.62 22.03
CA SER A 101 -12.74 0.51 22.88
C SER A 101 -14.26 0.38 22.90
N TYR A 102 -14.98 1.46 22.62
CA TYR A 102 -16.45 1.48 22.68
C TYR A 102 -17.11 1.10 21.35
N PHE A 103 -16.37 0.77 20.31
CA PHE A 103 -16.92 0.31 19.04
C PHE A 103 -16.68 -1.19 18.85
N LYS A 104 -17.77 -1.94 18.65
CA LYS A 104 -17.71 -3.39 18.35
C LYS A 104 -18.27 -3.57 16.94
N PRO A 105 -17.45 -4.00 15.99
CA PRO A 105 -17.92 -4.22 14.61
C PRO A 105 -18.90 -5.39 14.50
#